data_0e3941c42e3d3c4ed98680b93b492cf2
#
_entry.id   0e3941c42e3d3c4ed98680b93b492cf2
#
_cell.length_a   1.000
_cell.length_b   1.000
_cell.length_c   1.000
_cell.angle_alpha   90.00
_cell.angle_beta   90.00
_cell.angle_gamma   90.00
#
_symmetry.space_group_name_H-M   'P 1'
#
loop_
_entity.id
_entity.type
_entity.pdbx_description
1 polymer ?
#
loop_
_entity_poly.entity_id
_entity_poly.type
_entity_poly.pdbx_seq_one_letter_code
_entity_poly.pdbx_strand_id
1 'polypeptide(L)'
;AAGGSARAVVLASLLLLLACAASAEELQVGGASLQLDFERSAFASAAPQILAWVRRSADIVSRYYGRFPAARVTVRLVPMGGAGVRGGKTFANPRAYIRVQLGREVTAQQLLADWVLVHEMAHLALPDTGEAHAWLSEGLATYVEGIARVQAGNRSEVDMWVEEMRAMPRGLPEPDDRGLDHTHTWGRTYWGGAMFCLLADVEIRRRTALRFGLQQALRAILRESGGLATDWPIERVLRTGDAAVGTKTLEDLYAHMKDTPVTPDLMTLWRELGVLAEGSSVRLTDDAPLAAVRRAIMSAP
;
A
#
# COMPACT_ATOMS: atom_id res chain seq x y z
N ALA A 1 85.45 17.72 -18.91
CA ALA A 1 84.28 18.25 -18.26
C ALA A 1 83.06 17.47 -18.76
N ALA A 2 82.56 16.52 -18.02
CA ALA A 2 81.42 15.67 -18.40
C ALA A 2 80.25 16.03 -17.46
N GLY A 3 79.15 16.50 -18.01
CA GLY A 3 77.90 16.72 -17.34
C GLY A 3 77.04 15.46 -17.37
N GLY A 4 76.78 14.90 -16.21
CA GLY A 4 75.81 13.81 -16.03
C GLY A 4 74.39 14.29 -15.79
N SER A 5 73.49 13.97 -16.71
CA SER A 5 72.06 14.25 -16.62
C SER A 5 71.36 13.15 -15.84
N ALA A 6 70.88 13.46 -14.64
CA ALA A 6 70.01 12.54 -13.85
C ALA A 6 68.59 12.63 -14.35
N ARG A 7 68.05 11.57 -14.93
CA ARG A 7 66.63 11.41 -15.25
C ARG A 7 65.88 11.01 -14.02
N ALA A 8 65.06 11.93 -13.51
CA ALA A 8 64.05 11.62 -12.47
C ALA A 8 62.92 10.81 -13.09
N VAL A 9 62.71 9.59 -12.64
CA VAL A 9 61.55 8.74 -12.95
C VAL A 9 60.45 9.12 -11.97
N VAL A 10 59.41 9.82 -12.45
CA VAL A 10 58.20 10.10 -11.67
C VAL A 10 57.29 8.86 -11.83
N LEU A 11 57.23 8.03 -10.79
CA LEU A 11 56.19 7.01 -10.66
C LEU A 11 54.85 7.70 -10.32
N ALA A 12 53.99 7.82 -11.29
CA ALA A 12 52.59 8.20 -11.07
C ALA A 12 51.85 6.97 -10.56
N SER A 13 51.63 6.90 -9.23
CA SER A 13 50.77 5.92 -8.62
C SER A 13 49.32 6.30 -8.93
N LEU A 14 48.70 5.63 -9.89
CA LEU A 14 47.28 5.74 -10.20
C LEU A 14 46.51 5.00 -9.11
N LEU A 15 46.07 5.72 -8.08
CA LEU A 15 45.06 5.20 -7.12
C LEU A 15 43.72 5.07 -7.88
N LEU A 16 43.42 3.86 -8.34
CA LEU A 16 42.05 3.50 -8.70
C LEU A 16 41.19 3.52 -7.44
N LEU A 17 40.54 4.64 -7.17
CA LEU A 17 39.37 4.69 -6.33
C LEU A 17 38.27 3.88 -7.04
N LEU A 18 38.13 2.61 -6.70
CA LEU A 18 36.91 1.87 -6.95
C LEU A 18 35.81 2.51 -6.08
N ALA A 19 35.19 3.55 -6.61
CA ALA A 19 33.88 3.96 -6.14
C ALA A 19 32.96 2.74 -6.33
N CYS A 20 32.58 2.11 -5.24
CA CYS A 20 31.47 1.19 -5.21
C CYS A 20 30.24 1.99 -5.64
N ALA A 21 30.03 2.12 -6.95
CA ALA A 21 28.81 2.68 -7.49
C ALA A 21 27.69 1.76 -7.04
N ALA A 22 26.87 2.21 -6.11
CA ALA A 22 25.57 1.59 -5.84
C ALA A 22 24.88 1.54 -7.21
N SER A 23 24.80 0.34 -7.81
CA SER A 23 24.15 0.18 -9.10
C SER A 23 22.66 0.30 -8.84
N ALA A 24 22.13 1.51 -9.08
CA ALA A 24 20.69 1.70 -9.07
C ALA A 24 20.11 0.83 -10.19
N GLU A 25 19.33 -0.17 -9.82
CA GLU A 25 18.61 -0.98 -10.79
C GLU A 25 17.29 -0.30 -11.12
N GLU A 26 16.99 -0.22 -12.40
CA GLU A 26 15.75 0.38 -12.89
C GLU A 26 14.81 -0.71 -13.38
N LEU A 27 13.58 -0.71 -12.84
CA LEU A 27 12.50 -1.59 -13.25
C LEU A 27 11.40 -0.78 -13.93
N GLN A 28 10.96 -1.26 -15.10
CA GLN A 28 9.78 -0.70 -15.78
C GLN A 28 8.57 -1.56 -15.44
N VAL A 29 7.55 -0.96 -14.80
CA VAL A 29 6.33 -1.65 -14.34
C VAL A 29 5.14 -0.70 -14.41
N GLY A 30 4.03 -1.16 -14.99
CA GLY A 30 2.76 -0.41 -14.99
C GLY A 30 2.84 0.99 -15.58
N GLY A 31 3.76 1.22 -16.54
CA GLY A 31 4.03 2.53 -17.15
C GLY A 31 4.94 3.45 -16.32
N ALA A 32 5.53 2.95 -15.25
CA ALA A 32 6.42 3.70 -14.37
C ALA A 32 7.85 3.16 -14.35
N SER A 33 8.81 4.04 -13.99
CA SER A 33 10.19 3.70 -13.70
C SER A 33 10.41 3.64 -12.19
N LEU A 34 10.78 2.46 -11.69
CA LEU A 34 11.15 2.22 -10.30
C LEU A 34 12.66 2.10 -10.19
N GLN A 35 13.28 3.05 -9.51
CA GLN A 35 14.71 3.04 -9.22
C GLN A 35 14.94 2.36 -7.88
N LEU A 36 15.65 1.21 -7.89
CA LEU A 36 16.03 0.52 -6.66
C LEU A 36 17.39 1.02 -6.19
N ASP A 37 17.42 1.49 -4.96
CA ASP A 37 18.64 1.93 -4.26
C ASP A 37 18.89 0.98 -3.08
N PHE A 38 19.87 0.09 -3.23
CA PHE A 38 20.29 -0.82 -2.17
C PHE A 38 21.74 -1.28 -2.32
N GLU A 39 22.34 -1.58 -1.19
CA GLU A 39 23.70 -2.14 -1.13
C GLU A 39 23.66 -3.64 -1.49
N ARG A 40 24.06 -4.00 -2.72
CA ARG A 40 24.05 -5.39 -3.19
C ARG A 40 24.84 -6.34 -2.30
N SER A 41 25.98 -5.91 -1.75
CA SER A 41 26.81 -6.71 -0.84
C SER A 41 26.08 -7.11 0.43
N ALA A 42 25.14 -6.26 0.90
CA ALA A 42 24.31 -6.55 2.07
C ALA A 42 23.27 -7.66 1.84
N PHE A 43 22.93 -7.94 0.57
CA PHE A 43 21.89 -8.89 0.16
C PHE A 43 22.33 -9.80 -0.98
N ALA A 44 23.63 -10.13 -1.07
CA ALA A 44 24.22 -10.75 -2.25
C ALA A 44 23.48 -12.02 -2.75
N SER A 45 23.06 -12.90 -1.83
CA SER A 45 22.33 -14.13 -2.16
C SER A 45 20.84 -13.91 -2.47
N ALA A 46 20.25 -12.80 -2.01
CA ALA A 46 18.82 -12.51 -2.13
C ALA A 46 18.50 -11.46 -3.22
N ALA A 47 19.49 -10.86 -3.87
CA ALA A 47 19.28 -9.78 -4.83
C ALA A 47 18.28 -10.12 -5.95
N PRO A 48 18.32 -11.29 -6.62
CA PRO A 48 17.32 -11.63 -7.64
C PRO A 48 15.90 -11.74 -7.07
N GLN A 49 15.75 -12.30 -5.86
CA GLN A 49 14.47 -12.44 -5.17
C GLN A 49 13.91 -11.07 -4.75
N ILE A 50 14.77 -10.15 -4.34
CA ILE A 50 14.41 -8.76 -4.01
C ILE A 50 13.86 -8.05 -5.25
N LEU A 51 14.54 -8.17 -6.40
CA LEU A 51 14.06 -7.59 -7.66
C LEU A 51 12.68 -8.15 -8.06
N ALA A 52 12.52 -9.48 -7.95
CA ALA A 52 11.26 -10.15 -8.24
C ALA A 52 10.14 -9.69 -7.28
N TRP A 53 10.46 -9.49 -6.00
CA TRP A 53 9.53 -8.98 -4.98
C TRP A 53 9.10 -7.55 -5.28
N VAL A 54 10.01 -6.63 -5.58
CA VAL A 54 9.67 -5.25 -5.92
C VAL A 54 8.82 -5.19 -7.18
N ARG A 55 9.18 -5.94 -8.23
CA ARG A 55 8.39 -6.02 -9.46
C ARG A 55 6.99 -6.54 -9.19
N ARG A 56 6.86 -7.64 -8.45
CA ARG A 56 5.55 -8.23 -8.09
C ARG A 56 4.68 -7.24 -7.31
N SER A 57 5.24 -6.56 -6.30
CA SER A 57 4.50 -5.58 -5.51
C SER A 57 4.00 -4.42 -6.38
N ALA A 58 4.83 -3.94 -7.30
CA ALA A 58 4.44 -2.90 -8.25
C ALA A 58 3.39 -3.38 -9.26
N ASP A 59 3.46 -4.63 -9.73
CA ASP A 59 2.45 -5.24 -10.61
C ASP A 59 1.10 -5.37 -9.90
N ILE A 60 1.08 -5.79 -8.62
CA ILE A 60 -0.12 -5.88 -7.79
C ILE A 60 -0.82 -4.52 -7.72
N VAL A 61 -0.09 -3.48 -7.35
CA VAL A 61 -0.62 -2.12 -7.23
C VAL A 61 -1.07 -1.58 -8.59
N SER A 62 -0.28 -1.82 -9.64
CA SER A 62 -0.63 -1.38 -11.00
C SER A 62 -1.92 -2.01 -11.50
N ARG A 63 -2.15 -3.28 -11.23
CA ARG A 63 -3.41 -3.97 -11.60
C ARG A 63 -4.59 -3.39 -10.86
N TYR A 64 -4.45 -3.13 -9.56
CA TYR A 64 -5.52 -2.55 -8.76
C TYR A 64 -5.92 -1.16 -9.25
N TYR A 65 -4.95 -0.27 -9.48
CA TYR A 65 -5.20 1.11 -9.90
C TYR A 65 -5.33 1.31 -11.43
N GLY A 66 -5.03 0.27 -12.23
CA GLY A 66 -5.01 0.35 -13.70
C GLY A 66 -3.70 0.93 -14.28
N ARG A 67 -2.83 1.45 -13.44
CA ARG A 67 -1.46 1.91 -13.71
C ARG A 67 -0.69 1.98 -12.39
N PHE A 68 0.63 2.05 -12.45
CA PHE A 68 1.40 2.39 -11.25
C PHE A 68 1.13 3.86 -10.86
N PRO A 69 0.91 4.18 -9.57
CA PRO A 69 0.43 5.50 -9.15
C PRO A 69 1.37 6.68 -9.43
N ALA A 70 2.68 6.44 -9.50
CA ALA A 70 3.68 7.47 -9.77
C ALA A 70 4.47 7.14 -11.04
N ALA A 71 4.79 8.15 -11.89
CA ALA A 71 5.59 7.92 -13.10
C ALA A 71 7.03 7.48 -12.78
N ARG A 72 7.57 7.95 -11.66
CA ARG A 72 8.89 7.57 -11.13
C ARG A 72 8.85 7.46 -9.62
N VAL A 73 9.49 6.43 -9.08
CA VAL A 73 9.67 6.26 -7.63
C VAL A 73 11.04 5.66 -7.34
N THR A 74 11.68 6.13 -6.28
CA THR A 74 12.88 5.47 -5.73
C THR A 74 12.46 4.56 -4.57
N VAL A 75 12.83 3.29 -4.65
CA VAL A 75 12.66 2.32 -3.56
C VAL A 75 14.02 2.06 -2.93
N ARG A 76 14.21 2.58 -1.73
CA ARG A 76 15.45 2.37 -0.96
C ARG A 76 15.27 1.25 0.06
N LEU A 77 16.13 0.25 -0.04
CA LEU A 77 16.19 -0.85 0.90
C LEU A 77 17.31 -0.61 1.91
N VAL A 78 16.92 -0.44 3.18
CA VAL A 78 17.85 -0.21 4.28
C VAL A 78 18.13 -1.54 4.95
N PRO A 79 19.40 -2.03 4.92
CA PRO A 79 19.74 -3.30 5.52
C PRO A 79 19.65 -3.25 7.04
N MET A 80 18.95 -4.23 7.62
CA MET A 80 18.79 -4.42 9.07
C MET A 80 19.33 -5.79 9.48
N GLY A 81 19.62 -5.97 10.76
CA GLY A 81 19.94 -7.29 11.30
C GLY A 81 18.74 -8.23 11.28
N GLY A 82 19.00 -9.55 11.08
CA GLY A 82 17.97 -10.59 11.07
C GLY A 82 17.23 -10.71 9.74
N ALA A 83 16.05 -11.31 9.79
CA ALA A 83 15.27 -11.71 8.61
C ALA A 83 13.99 -10.87 8.42
N GLY A 84 13.38 -10.97 7.22
CA GLY A 84 12.08 -10.42 6.88
C GLY A 84 12.07 -8.92 6.56
N VAL A 85 10.89 -8.42 6.18
CA VAL A 85 10.61 -7.00 6.01
C VAL A 85 10.15 -6.43 7.34
N ARG A 86 10.80 -5.36 7.81
CA ARG A 86 10.58 -4.82 9.17
C ARG A 86 9.64 -3.62 9.18
N GLY A 87 9.46 -2.95 8.08
CA GLY A 87 8.57 -1.81 7.91
C GLY A 87 8.98 -0.96 6.73
N GLY A 88 8.09 -0.06 6.36
CA GLY A 88 8.26 0.88 5.27
C GLY A 88 7.83 2.29 5.66
N LYS A 89 8.12 3.25 4.81
CA LYS A 89 7.56 4.59 4.83
C LYS A 89 7.65 5.24 3.46
N THR A 90 6.55 5.83 3.04
CA THR A 90 6.40 6.51 1.76
C THR A 90 6.44 8.02 1.93
N PHE A 91 7.09 8.71 1.00
CA PHE A 91 7.26 10.15 0.96
C PHE A 91 6.94 10.66 -0.45
N ALA A 92 6.33 11.86 -0.53
CA ALA A 92 6.01 12.51 -1.81
C ALA A 92 7.09 13.50 -2.26
N ASN A 93 7.69 14.20 -1.32
CA ASN A 93 8.55 15.36 -1.59
C ASN A 93 10.02 15.10 -1.24
N PRO A 94 10.98 15.58 -2.06
CA PRO A 94 10.80 16.30 -3.32
C PRO A 94 10.41 15.40 -4.50
N ARG A 95 10.40 14.09 -4.32
CA ARG A 95 10.00 13.05 -5.31
C ARG A 95 9.42 11.86 -4.58
N ALA A 96 8.59 11.08 -5.26
CA ALA A 96 8.07 9.82 -4.73
C ALA A 96 9.23 8.90 -4.31
N TYR A 97 9.23 8.52 -3.03
CA TYR A 97 10.31 7.77 -2.40
C TYR A 97 9.74 6.81 -1.36
N ILE A 98 10.12 5.56 -1.45
CA ILE A 98 9.73 4.53 -0.47
C ILE A 98 10.99 4.01 0.20
N ARG A 99 11.03 4.06 1.52
CA ARG A 99 12.10 3.47 2.32
C ARG A 99 11.58 2.21 2.99
N VAL A 100 12.25 1.08 2.78
CA VAL A 100 11.92 -0.20 3.40
C VAL A 100 13.11 -0.72 4.20
N GLN A 101 12.85 -1.11 5.44
CA GLN A 101 13.81 -1.78 6.30
C GLN A 101 13.74 -3.29 6.02
N LEU A 102 14.86 -3.85 5.54
CA LEU A 102 14.95 -5.24 5.10
C LEU A 102 16.03 -5.99 5.86
N GLY A 103 15.66 -7.14 6.42
CA GLY A 103 16.60 -8.00 7.09
C GLY A 103 17.65 -8.58 6.12
N ARG A 104 18.93 -8.61 6.51
CA ARG A 104 20.02 -9.18 5.68
C ARG A 104 19.82 -10.67 5.38
N GLU A 105 19.11 -11.37 6.27
CA GLU A 105 18.81 -12.80 6.20
C GLU A 105 17.42 -13.08 5.61
N VAL A 106 16.86 -12.13 4.85
CA VAL A 106 15.54 -12.27 4.24
C VAL A 106 15.52 -13.45 3.28
N THR A 107 14.45 -14.25 3.36
CA THR A 107 14.23 -15.40 2.49
C THR A 107 13.23 -15.08 1.37
N ALA A 108 13.28 -15.85 0.29
CA ALA A 108 12.33 -15.76 -0.81
C ALA A 108 10.87 -15.94 -0.32
N GLN A 109 10.64 -16.85 0.63
CA GLN A 109 9.31 -17.08 1.20
C GLN A 109 8.80 -15.87 1.99
N GLN A 110 9.66 -15.20 2.76
CA GLN A 110 9.30 -13.97 3.47
C GLN A 110 8.97 -12.82 2.51
N LEU A 111 9.74 -12.68 1.42
CA LEU A 111 9.44 -11.70 0.37
C LEU A 111 8.15 -12.02 -0.40
N LEU A 112 7.82 -13.32 -0.56
CA LEU A 112 6.55 -13.73 -1.19
C LEU A 112 5.35 -13.40 -0.30
N ALA A 113 5.48 -13.58 1.00
CA ALA A 113 4.44 -13.32 1.98
C ALA A 113 4.32 -11.85 2.39
N ASP A 114 5.30 -11.00 2.01
CA ASP A 114 5.33 -9.60 2.42
C ASP A 114 4.13 -8.79 1.92
N TRP A 115 3.64 -7.95 2.80
CA TRP A 115 2.54 -7.02 2.56
C TRP A 115 3.01 -5.55 2.58
N VAL A 116 4.13 -5.27 3.27
CA VAL A 116 4.59 -3.91 3.56
C VAL A 116 4.83 -3.12 2.28
N LEU A 117 5.51 -3.70 1.29
CA LEU A 117 5.82 -2.94 0.08
C LEU A 117 4.58 -2.62 -0.77
N VAL A 118 3.58 -3.50 -0.79
CA VAL A 118 2.29 -3.22 -1.46
C VAL A 118 1.55 -2.09 -0.74
N HIS A 119 1.52 -2.11 0.59
CA HIS A 119 0.95 -1.05 1.43
C HIS A 119 1.62 0.29 1.16
N GLU A 120 2.95 0.33 1.19
CA GLU A 120 3.71 1.56 0.92
C GLU A 120 3.49 2.09 -0.50
N MET A 121 3.40 1.21 -1.49
CA MET A 121 3.09 1.62 -2.87
C MET A 121 1.66 2.11 -3.04
N ALA A 122 0.70 1.61 -2.24
CA ALA A 122 -0.69 2.07 -2.26
C ALA A 122 -0.82 3.54 -1.81
N HIS A 123 -0.01 4.00 -0.86
CA HIS A 123 0.02 5.40 -0.46
C HIS A 123 0.27 6.37 -1.62
N LEU A 124 1.02 5.97 -2.63
CA LEU A 124 1.30 6.82 -3.79
C LEU A 124 0.04 7.20 -4.59
N ALA A 125 -1.07 6.47 -4.40
CA ALA A 125 -2.28 6.65 -5.20
C ALA A 125 -3.24 7.73 -4.68
N LEU A 126 -3.11 8.14 -3.42
CA LEU A 126 -3.98 9.14 -2.80
C LEU A 126 -3.25 10.48 -2.72
N PRO A 127 -3.91 11.63 -3.02
CA PRO A 127 -3.33 12.93 -2.72
C PRO A 127 -3.17 13.11 -1.20
N ASP A 128 -2.20 13.94 -0.79
CA ASP A 128 -2.04 14.28 0.62
C ASP A 128 -3.25 15.09 1.10
N THR A 129 -3.86 14.63 2.19
CA THR A 129 -5.03 15.27 2.82
C THR A 129 -4.68 15.91 4.17
N GLY A 130 -3.40 15.91 4.54
CA GLY A 130 -2.90 16.43 5.81
C GLY A 130 -2.99 15.44 6.97
N GLU A 131 -2.28 15.75 8.06
CA GLU A 131 -2.12 14.85 9.21
C GLU A 131 -3.42 14.51 9.92
N ALA A 132 -4.39 15.43 9.97
CA ALA A 132 -5.71 15.18 10.57
C ALA A 132 -6.46 14.02 9.88
N HIS A 133 -6.17 13.77 8.63
CA HIS A 133 -6.79 12.71 7.83
C HIS A 133 -5.84 11.53 7.54
N ALA A 134 -4.81 11.34 8.36
CA ALA A 134 -3.89 10.20 8.25
C ALA A 134 -4.63 8.85 8.26
N TRP A 135 -5.78 8.78 8.94
CA TRP A 135 -6.65 7.61 8.96
C TRP A 135 -7.17 7.21 7.57
N LEU A 136 -7.40 8.17 6.67
CA LEU A 136 -7.82 7.87 5.30
C LEU A 136 -6.68 7.26 4.49
N SER A 137 -5.48 7.84 4.57
CA SER A 137 -4.29 7.34 3.87
C SER A 137 -3.87 5.95 4.36
N GLU A 138 -3.73 5.78 5.68
CA GLU A 138 -3.31 4.50 6.28
C GLU A 138 -4.40 3.42 6.15
N GLY A 139 -5.64 3.80 6.43
CA GLY A 139 -6.77 2.88 6.31
C GLY A 139 -6.99 2.41 4.88
N LEU A 140 -6.84 3.32 3.91
CA LEU A 140 -6.94 2.98 2.50
C LEU A 140 -5.81 2.04 2.06
N ALA A 141 -4.56 2.33 2.45
CA ALA A 141 -3.43 1.47 2.13
C ALA A 141 -3.59 0.08 2.77
N THR A 142 -4.08 0.01 4.02
CA THR A 142 -4.39 -1.25 4.72
C THR A 142 -5.47 -2.06 4.00
N TYR A 143 -6.58 -1.43 3.61
CA TYR A 143 -7.68 -2.09 2.91
C TYR A 143 -7.29 -2.55 1.50
N VAL A 144 -6.63 -1.68 0.73
CA VAL A 144 -6.24 -1.95 -0.66
C VAL A 144 -5.19 -3.05 -0.72
N GLU A 145 -4.22 -3.08 0.19
CA GLU A 145 -3.14 -4.07 0.20
C GLU A 145 -3.70 -5.50 0.17
N GLY A 146 -4.61 -5.81 1.09
CA GLY A 146 -5.20 -7.14 1.20
C GLY A 146 -5.95 -7.56 -0.07
N ILE A 147 -6.82 -6.69 -0.57
CA ILE A 147 -7.65 -6.94 -1.75
C ILE A 147 -6.81 -7.02 -3.03
N ALA A 148 -5.89 -6.08 -3.23
CA ALA A 148 -5.04 -6.06 -4.43
C ALA A 148 -4.20 -7.34 -4.55
N ARG A 149 -3.71 -7.87 -3.43
CA ARG A 149 -2.97 -9.14 -3.38
C ARG A 149 -3.86 -10.34 -3.71
N VAL A 150 -5.11 -10.36 -3.24
CA VAL A 150 -6.08 -11.40 -3.62
C VAL A 150 -6.39 -11.34 -5.10
N GLN A 151 -6.72 -10.16 -5.63
CA GLN A 151 -7.01 -9.95 -7.05
C GLN A 151 -5.83 -10.35 -7.97
N ALA A 152 -4.60 -10.23 -7.48
CA ALA A 152 -3.40 -10.62 -8.21
C ALA A 152 -3.00 -12.09 -8.01
N GLY A 153 -3.70 -12.85 -7.18
CA GLY A 153 -3.37 -14.25 -6.87
C GLY A 153 -2.14 -14.43 -5.96
N ASN A 154 -1.72 -13.36 -5.28
CA ASN A 154 -0.59 -13.40 -4.34
C ASN A 154 -0.99 -13.83 -2.92
N ARG A 155 -2.28 -13.77 -2.61
CA ARG A 155 -2.87 -14.12 -1.33
C ARG A 155 -4.20 -14.84 -1.54
N SER A 156 -4.56 -15.77 -0.67
CA SER A 156 -5.89 -16.38 -0.71
C SER A 156 -6.95 -15.44 -0.14
N GLU A 157 -8.18 -15.53 -0.67
CA GLU A 157 -9.33 -14.78 -0.14
C GLU A 157 -9.60 -15.16 1.33
N VAL A 158 -9.47 -16.45 1.67
CA VAL A 158 -9.65 -16.96 3.04
C VAL A 158 -8.68 -16.30 4.00
N ASP A 159 -7.37 -16.29 3.67
CA ASP A 159 -6.36 -15.67 4.56
C ASP A 159 -6.58 -14.16 4.73
N MET A 160 -7.05 -13.49 3.70
CA MET A 160 -7.39 -12.07 3.79
C MET A 160 -8.57 -11.86 4.75
N TRP A 161 -9.68 -12.60 4.61
CA TRP A 161 -10.82 -12.46 5.52
C TRP A 161 -10.51 -12.90 6.96
N VAL A 162 -9.63 -13.88 7.16
CA VAL A 162 -9.14 -14.24 8.51
C VAL A 162 -8.46 -13.05 9.17
N GLU A 163 -7.60 -12.34 8.42
CA GLU A 163 -6.93 -11.15 8.95
C GLU A 163 -7.92 -10.02 9.23
N GLU A 164 -8.82 -9.71 8.29
CA GLU A 164 -9.84 -8.67 8.45
C GLU A 164 -10.71 -8.92 9.69
N MET A 165 -11.22 -10.13 9.88
CA MET A 165 -12.02 -10.47 11.05
C MET A 165 -11.24 -10.35 12.37
N ARG A 166 -9.94 -10.64 12.37
CA ARG A 166 -9.08 -10.56 13.55
C ARG A 166 -8.67 -9.12 13.88
N ALA A 167 -8.38 -8.33 12.86
CA ALA A 167 -7.67 -7.07 13.04
C ALA A 167 -8.60 -5.84 12.96
N MET A 168 -9.63 -5.85 12.11
CA MET A 168 -10.56 -4.73 11.95
C MET A 168 -11.28 -4.31 13.24
N PRO A 169 -11.63 -5.20 14.19
CA PRO A 169 -12.18 -4.80 15.49
C PRO A 169 -11.28 -3.85 16.30
N ARG A 170 -9.97 -3.82 16.03
CA ARG A 170 -9.04 -2.85 16.66
C ARG A 170 -9.32 -1.41 16.23
N GLY A 171 -10.03 -1.22 15.14
CA GLY A 171 -10.46 0.07 14.63
C GLY A 171 -11.80 0.57 15.20
N LEU A 172 -12.47 -0.22 16.03
CA LEU A 172 -13.70 0.22 16.70
C LEU A 172 -13.41 1.34 17.71
N PRO A 173 -14.37 2.26 17.94
CA PRO A 173 -14.19 3.33 18.90
C PRO A 173 -13.94 2.81 20.33
N GLU A 174 -12.98 3.42 21.00
CA GLU A 174 -12.76 3.29 22.45
C GLU A 174 -13.56 4.36 23.21
N PRO A 175 -13.67 4.30 24.57
CA PRO A 175 -14.51 5.23 25.35
C PRO A 175 -14.25 6.72 25.12
N ASP A 176 -12.99 7.10 24.81
CA ASP A 176 -12.60 8.50 24.58
C ASP A 176 -12.53 8.88 23.09
N ASP A 177 -13.07 8.03 22.22
CA ASP A 177 -13.10 8.28 20.76
C ASP A 177 -14.01 9.49 20.44
N ARG A 178 -13.54 10.32 19.53
CA ARG A 178 -14.25 11.55 19.09
C ARG A 178 -14.49 11.57 17.58
N GLY A 179 -14.42 10.41 16.92
CA GLY A 179 -14.51 10.30 15.47
C GLY A 179 -13.13 10.22 14.78
N LEU A 180 -13.14 9.91 13.50
CA LEU A 180 -11.93 9.59 12.74
C LEU A 180 -10.95 10.77 12.63
N ASP A 181 -11.45 12.02 12.52
CA ASP A 181 -10.60 13.21 12.40
C ASP A 181 -9.96 13.64 13.74
N HIS A 182 -10.43 13.09 14.85
CA HIS A 182 -10.04 13.54 16.19
C HIS A 182 -9.43 12.46 17.06
N THR A 183 -9.37 11.22 16.57
CA THR A 183 -8.83 10.08 17.32
C THR A 183 -7.73 9.40 16.52
N HIS A 184 -6.47 9.63 16.91
CA HIS A 184 -5.29 9.20 16.15
C HIS A 184 -4.57 8.03 16.82
N THR A 185 -5.30 7.12 17.50
CA THR A 185 -4.70 5.87 17.97
C THR A 185 -4.32 4.99 16.77
N TRP A 186 -3.34 4.11 16.95
CA TRP A 186 -2.94 3.20 15.86
C TRP A 186 -4.13 2.39 15.32
N GLY A 187 -4.98 1.85 16.19
CA GLY A 187 -6.15 1.10 15.78
C GLY A 187 -7.12 1.92 14.93
N ARG A 188 -7.45 3.15 15.38
CA ARG A 188 -8.36 4.04 14.63
C ARG A 188 -7.77 4.50 13.31
N THR A 189 -6.48 4.82 13.28
CA THR A 189 -5.80 5.28 12.07
C THR A 189 -5.78 4.18 11.00
N TYR A 190 -5.32 2.99 11.33
CA TYR A 190 -5.19 1.90 10.35
C TYR A 190 -6.50 1.15 10.13
N TRP A 191 -7.06 0.58 11.18
CA TRP A 191 -8.22 -0.29 11.08
C TRP A 191 -9.57 0.44 11.08
N GLY A 192 -9.65 1.60 11.74
CA GLY A 192 -10.80 2.49 11.63
C GLY A 192 -10.94 3.05 10.22
N GLY A 193 -9.82 3.44 9.60
CA GLY A 193 -9.77 3.86 8.21
C GLY A 193 -10.06 2.71 7.22
N ALA A 194 -9.51 1.51 7.45
CA ALA A 194 -9.82 0.33 6.63
C ALA A 194 -11.31 -0.06 6.73
N MET A 195 -11.89 0.06 7.92
CA MET A 195 -13.33 -0.16 8.14
C MET A 195 -14.19 0.86 7.38
N PHE A 196 -13.81 2.15 7.37
CA PHE A 196 -14.44 3.15 6.51
C PHE A 196 -14.41 2.72 5.04
N CYS A 197 -13.26 2.24 4.55
CA CYS A 197 -13.10 1.77 3.17
C CYS A 197 -13.96 0.54 2.86
N LEU A 198 -14.04 -0.44 3.77
CA LEU A 198 -14.91 -1.61 3.59
C LEU A 198 -16.39 -1.21 3.53
N LEU A 199 -16.85 -0.37 4.47
CA LEU A 199 -18.24 0.11 4.49
C LEU A 199 -18.57 0.88 3.20
N ALA A 200 -17.64 1.72 2.73
CA ALA A 200 -17.79 2.44 1.47
C ALA A 200 -17.90 1.50 0.28
N ASP A 201 -17.01 0.50 0.16
CA ASP A 201 -17.00 -0.44 -0.97
C ASP A 201 -18.30 -1.26 -1.01
N VAL A 202 -18.73 -1.77 0.15
CA VAL A 202 -20.00 -2.51 0.27
C VAL A 202 -21.17 -1.64 -0.17
N GLU A 203 -21.27 -0.41 0.34
CA GLU A 203 -22.41 0.46 0.06
C GLU A 203 -22.43 1.00 -1.38
N ILE A 204 -21.28 1.34 -1.94
CA ILE A 204 -21.16 1.71 -3.37
C ILE A 204 -21.67 0.55 -4.23
N ARG A 205 -21.22 -0.68 -3.97
CA ARG A 205 -21.64 -1.86 -4.75
C ARG A 205 -23.15 -2.12 -4.63
N ARG A 206 -23.72 -1.96 -3.44
CA ARG A 206 -25.17 -2.08 -3.22
C ARG A 206 -25.94 -1.02 -4.01
N ARG A 207 -25.58 0.25 -3.88
CA ARG A 207 -26.26 1.37 -4.57
C ARG A 207 -26.13 1.33 -6.07
N THR A 208 -25.07 0.74 -6.59
CA THR A 208 -24.79 0.67 -8.04
C THR A 208 -25.11 -0.67 -8.67
N ALA A 209 -25.78 -1.60 -7.96
CA ALA A 209 -26.05 -2.95 -8.40
C ALA A 209 -24.78 -3.65 -8.92
N LEU A 210 -23.68 -3.58 -8.14
CA LEU A 210 -22.35 -4.15 -8.41
C LEU A 210 -21.59 -3.54 -9.59
N ARG A 211 -22.11 -2.49 -10.24
CA ARG A 211 -21.42 -1.87 -11.38
C ARG A 211 -20.12 -1.17 -11.00
N PHE A 212 -20.08 -0.60 -9.83
CA PHE A 212 -18.92 0.11 -9.29
C PHE A 212 -18.64 -0.33 -7.86
N GLY A 213 -17.40 -0.11 -7.43
CA GLY A 213 -16.94 -0.26 -6.05
C GLY A 213 -15.94 0.84 -5.70
N LEU A 214 -15.35 0.76 -4.52
CA LEU A 214 -14.34 1.72 -4.06
C LEU A 214 -13.13 1.77 -5.02
N GLN A 215 -12.76 0.66 -5.63
CA GLN A 215 -11.65 0.59 -6.59
C GLN A 215 -11.84 1.55 -7.77
N GLN A 216 -13.04 1.69 -8.32
CA GLN A 216 -13.33 2.63 -9.43
C GLN A 216 -13.27 4.08 -8.94
N ALA A 217 -13.74 4.37 -7.73
CA ALA A 217 -13.61 5.69 -7.11
C ALA A 217 -12.13 6.07 -6.94
N LEU A 218 -11.29 5.15 -6.41
CA LEU A 218 -9.87 5.37 -6.20
C LEU A 218 -9.08 5.56 -7.51
N ARG A 219 -9.44 4.82 -8.56
CA ARG A 219 -8.87 5.03 -9.91
C ARG A 219 -9.18 6.41 -10.46
N ALA A 220 -10.38 6.93 -10.22
CA ALA A 220 -10.75 8.27 -10.63
C ALA A 220 -9.99 9.34 -9.82
N ILE A 221 -9.89 9.17 -8.50
CA ILE A 221 -9.12 10.06 -7.63
C ILE A 221 -7.66 10.13 -8.12
N LEU A 222 -7.02 8.97 -8.33
CA LEU A 222 -5.64 8.90 -8.85
C LEU A 222 -5.49 9.56 -10.22
N ARG A 223 -6.44 9.36 -11.12
CA ARG A 223 -6.41 9.96 -12.47
C ARG A 223 -6.47 11.47 -12.42
N GLU A 224 -7.29 12.04 -11.54
CA GLU A 224 -7.52 13.48 -11.45
C GLU A 224 -6.50 14.19 -10.57
N SER A 225 -6.04 13.57 -9.48
CA SER A 225 -5.05 14.17 -8.58
C SER A 225 -3.62 13.99 -9.03
N GLY A 226 -3.32 12.89 -9.71
CA GLY A 226 -1.95 12.46 -9.96
C GLY A 226 -1.28 11.74 -8.79
N GLY A 227 -1.98 11.54 -7.66
CA GLY A 227 -1.51 10.81 -6.48
C GLY A 227 -0.86 11.69 -5.43
N LEU A 228 -0.01 11.10 -4.59
CA LEU A 228 0.54 11.66 -3.35
C LEU A 228 1.34 12.96 -3.50
N ALA A 229 1.80 13.29 -4.70
CA ALA A 229 2.55 14.53 -4.95
C ALA A 229 1.67 15.80 -4.97
N THR A 230 0.37 15.69 -4.78
CA THR A 230 -0.59 16.80 -4.74
C THR A 230 -1.31 16.86 -3.40
N ASP A 231 -1.58 18.08 -2.93
CA ASP A 231 -2.33 18.32 -1.71
C ASP A 231 -3.79 18.65 -2.06
N TRP A 232 -4.74 17.86 -1.54
CA TRP A 232 -6.17 18.09 -1.73
C TRP A 232 -6.90 18.12 -0.38
N PRO A 233 -7.89 19.00 -0.20
CA PRO A 233 -8.82 18.85 0.89
C PRO A 233 -9.55 17.49 0.81
N ILE A 234 -9.79 16.85 1.95
CA ILE A 234 -10.45 15.55 2.01
C ILE A 234 -11.80 15.55 1.30
N GLU A 235 -12.56 16.63 1.41
CA GLU A 235 -13.87 16.79 0.76
C GLU A 235 -13.77 16.70 -0.77
N ARG A 236 -12.66 17.20 -1.33
CA ARG A 236 -12.42 17.07 -2.78
C ARG A 236 -12.12 15.63 -3.16
N VAL A 237 -11.34 14.92 -2.36
CA VAL A 237 -11.03 13.50 -2.58
C VAL A 237 -12.33 12.68 -2.60
N LEU A 238 -13.17 12.84 -1.56
CA LEU A 238 -14.39 12.07 -1.42
C LEU A 238 -15.40 12.37 -2.53
N ARG A 239 -15.58 13.66 -2.85
CA ARG A 239 -16.48 14.10 -3.93
C ARG A 239 -16.03 13.60 -5.29
N THR A 240 -14.72 13.58 -5.57
CA THR A 240 -14.18 13.05 -6.82
C THR A 240 -14.47 11.55 -6.94
N GLY A 241 -14.28 10.80 -5.86
CA GLY A 241 -14.62 9.37 -5.81
C GLY A 241 -16.11 9.12 -6.02
N ASP A 242 -16.96 9.83 -5.30
CA ASP A 242 -18.42 9.72 -5.39
C ASP A 242 -18.96 10.07 -6.77
N ALA A 243 -18.44 11.14 -7.37
CA ALA A 243 -18.83 11.55 -8.73
C ALA A 243 -18.50 10.46 -9.76
N ALA A 244 -17.36 9.76 -9.61
CA ALA A 244 -16.94 8.72 -10.53
C ALA A 244 -17.83 7.47 -10.50
N VAL A 245 -18.43 7.17 -9.34
CA VAL A 245 -19.29 5.99 -9.15
C VAL A 245 -20.78 6.35 -9.10
N GLY A 246 -21.12 7.63 -9.17
CA GLY A 246 -22.51 8.12 -9.21
C GLY A 246 -23.25 7.97 -7.89
N THR A 247 -22.55 8.09 -6.75
CA THR A 247 -23.13 8.04 -5.40
C THR A 247 -22.69 9.24 -4.56
N LYS A 248 -23.13 9.29 -3.30
CA LYS A 248 -22.61 10.17 -2.25
C LYS A 248 -22.10 9.37 -1.05
N THR A 249 -21.71 8.13 -1.29
CA THR A 249 -21.39 7.19 -0.21
C THR A 249 -20.18 7.64 0.62
N LEU A 250 -19.13 8.13 -0.05
CA LEU A 250 -17.92 8.57 0.64
C LEU A 250 -18.17 9.83 1.48
N GLU A 251 -18.87 10.83 0.90
CA GLU A 251 -19.22 12.06 1.61
C GLU A 251 -20.17 11.77 2.78
N ASP A 252 -21.20 10.92 2.59
CA ASP A 252 -22.17 10.55 3.62
C ASP A 252 -21.50 9.82 4.80
N LEU A 253 -20.65 8.82 4.52
CA LEU A 253 -19.91 8.09 5.55
C LEU A 253 -18.95 8.99 6.32
N TYR A 254 -18.23 9.85 5.62
CA TYR A 254 -17.32 10.80 6.24
C TYR A 254 -18.07 11.74 7.18
N ALA A 255 -19.15 12.36 6.71
CA ALA A 255 -19.99 13.24 7.54
C ALA A 255 -20.50 12.54 8.81
N HIS A 256 -20.74 11.22 8.74
CA HIS A 256 -21.22 10.42 9.87
C HIS A 256 -20.11 10.03 10.85
N MET A 257 -18.89 9.77 10.36
CA MET A 257 -17.82 9.14 11.15
C MET A 257 -16.70 10.10 11.58
N LYS A 258 -16.56 11.28 10.96
CA LYS A 258 -15.43 12.19 11.22
C LYS A 258 -15.40 12.76 12.62
N ASP A 259 -16.54 13.17 13.16
CA ASP A 259 -16.70 13.84 14.47
C ASP A 259 -17.46 12.97 15.49
N THR A 260 -17.79 11.72 15.15
CA THR A 260 -18.63 10.86 15.96
C THR A 260 -18.06 9.45 16.05
N PRO A 261 -18.00 8.85 17.25
CA PRO A 261 -17.59 7.45 17.42
C PRO A 261 -18.70 6.51 16.93
N VAL A 262 -18.60 6.06 15.68
CA VAL A 262 -19.54 5.11 15.07
C VAL A 262 -19.02 3.71 15.26
N THR A 263 -19.86 2.81 15.79
CA THR A 263 -19.55 1.38 15.99
C THR A 263 -20.38 0.54 15.02
N PRO A 264 -19.84 0.15 13.85
CA PRO A 264 -20.53 -0.76 12.94
C PRO A 264 -20.67 -2.16 13.53
N ASP A 265 -21.77 -2.84 13.23
CA ASP A 265 -21.93 -4.27 13.57
C ASP A 265 -21.14 -5.14 12.57
N LEU A 266 -19.85 -5.28 12.84
CA LEU A 266 -18.94 -6.07 12.01
C LEU A 266 -19.37 -7.55 11.94
N MET A 267 -19.90 -8.12 13.01
CA MET A 267 -20.32 -9.52 13.03
C MET A 267 -21.51 -9.78 12.10
N THR A 268 -22.45 -8.87 12.05
CA THR A 268 -23.54 -8.95 11.08
C THR A 268 -23.04 -8.72 9.67
N LEU A 269 -22.15 -7.73 9.45
CA LEU A 269 -21.56 -7.47 8.14
C LEU A 269 -20.81 -8.68 7.58
N TRP A 270 -19.98 -9.36 8.41
CA TRP A 270 -19.29 -10.59 7.99
C TRP A 270 -20.26 -11.69 7.56
N ARG A 271 -21.31 -11.93 8.36
CA ARG A 271 -22.33 -12.93 8.03
C ARG A 271 -23.06 -12.59 6.72
N GLU A 272 -23.42 -11.33 6.51
CA GLU A 272 -24.08 -10.89 5.28
C GLU A 272 -23.15 -11.02 4.06
N LEU A 273 -21.85 -10.75 4.20
CA LEU A 273 -20.84 -10.99 3.16
C LEU A 273 -20.58 -12.49 2.92
N GLY A 274 -21.10 -13.36 3.77
CA GLY A 274 -20.86 -14.80 3.68
C GLY A 274 -19.49 -15.23 4.21
N VAL A 275 -18.94 -14.47 5.15
CA VAL A 275 -17.68 -14.78 5.84
C VAL A 275 -18.01 -15.28 7.24
N LEU A 276 -17.88 -16.59 7.45
CA LEU A 276 -18.27 -17.25 8.68
C LEU A 276 -17.05 -17.76 9.43
N ALA A 277 -16.92 -17.39 10.71
CA ALA A 277 -15.81 -17.87 11.55
C ALA A 277 -15.86 -19.40 11.69
N GLU A 278 -14.71 -20.07 11.49
CA GLU A 278 -14.56 -21.51 11.62
C GLU A 278 -13.22 -21.85 12.29
N GLY A 279 -13.24 -21.93 13.62
CA GLY A 279 -12.02 -22.09 14.41
C GLY A 279 -11.06 -20.92 14.26
N SER A 280 -9.84 -21.18 13.78
CA SER A 280 -8.83 -20.14 13.46
C SER A 280 -8.89 -19.64 12.00
N SER A 281 -9.86 -20.14 11.22
CA SER A 281 -10.07 -19.83 9.81
C SER A 281 -11.46 -19.22 9.58
N VAL A 282 -11.83 -19.03 8.32
CA VAL A 282 -13.16 -18.65 7.89
C VAL A 282 -13.65 -19.62 6.82
N ARG A 283 -14.95 -19.83 6.80
CA ARG A 283 -15.65 -20.49 5.69
C ARG A 283 -16.42 -19.45 4.89
N LEU A 284 -16.25 -19.47 3.59
CA LEU A 284 -16.95 -18.58 2.66
C LEU A 284 -18.21 -19.30 2.14
N THR A 285 -19.34 -18.58 2.12
CA THR A 285 -20.59 -19.10 1.56
C THR A 285 -21.16 -18.12 0.53
N ASP A 286 -21.77 -18.66 -0.50
CA ASP A 286 -22.42 -17.87 -1.55
C ASP A 286 -23.94 -17.69 -1.32
N ASP A 287 -24.49 -18.29 -0.26
CA ASP A 287 -25.92 -18.20 0.09
C ASP A 287 -26.25 -16.93 0.92
N ALA A 288 -25.24 -16.16 1.30
CA ALA A 288 -25.43 -14.96 2.11
C ALA A 288 -25.92 -13.76 1.26
N PRO A 289 -26.70 -12.82 1.86
CA PRO A 289 -27.31 -11.71 1.13
C PRO A 289 -26.34 -10.84 0.34
N LEU A 290 -25.12 -10.63 0.86
CA LEU A 290 -24.07 -9.82 0.25
C LEU A 290 -22.89 -10.65 -0.28
N ALA A 291 -23.06 -11.95 -0.48
CA ALA A 291 -22.01 -12.81 -1.03
C ALA A 291 -21.55 -12.34 -2.44
N ALA A 292 -22.47 -11.84 -3.25
CA ALA A 292 -22.12 -11.25 -4.54
C ALA A 292 -21.27 -9.98 -4.41
N VAL A 293 -21.50 -9.18 -3.37
CA VAL A 293 -20.66 -8.01 -3.04
C VAL A 293 -19.26 -8.46 -2.68
N ARG A 294 -19.12 -9.45 -1.78
CA ARG A 294 -17.82 -10.03 -1.41
C ARG A 294 -17.05 -10.51 -2.64
N ARG A 295 -17.68 -11.30 -3.50
CA ARG A 295 -17.02 -11.77 -4.73
C ARG A 295 -16.61 -10.62 -5.65
N ALA A 296 -17.45 -9.59 -5.77
CA ALA A 296 -17.14 -8.43 -6.59
C ALA A 296 -15.98 -7.59 -6.03
N ILE A 297 -15.81 -7.53 -4.70
CA ILE A 297 -14.62 -6.91 -4.06
C ILE A 297 -13.35 -7.68 -4.44
N MET A 298 -13.39 -9.01 -4.40
CA MET A 298 -12.23 -9.88 -4.65
C MET A 298 -11.91 -10.10 -6.12
N SER A 299 -12.82 -9.76 -7.02
CA SER A 299 -12.59 -9.90 -8.46
C SER A 299 -11.81 -8.73 -9.02
N ALA A 300 -10.80 -9.02 -9.85
CA ALA A 300 -10.19 -7.99 -10.68
C ALA A 300 -11.22 -7.44 -11.67
N PRO A 301 -11.28 -6.11 -11.89
CA PRO A 301 -12.21 -5.49 -12.82
C PRO A 301 -11.85 -5.74 -14.29
#